data_a264c7e7368ecd796d7d5701e0a18721
#
_entry.id   a264c7e7368ecd796d7d5701e0a18721
#
_cell.length_a   1.000
_cell.length_b   1.000
_cell.length_c   1.000
_cell.angle_alpha   90.00
_cell.angle_beta   90.00
_cell.angle_gamma   90.00
#
_symmetry.space_group_name_H-M   'P 1'
#
loop_
_entity.id
_entity.type
_entity.pdbx_description
1 polymer ?
#
loop_
_entity_poly.entity_id
_entity_poly.type
_entity_poly.pdbx_seq_one_letter_code
_entity_poly.pdbx_strand_id
1 'polypeptide(L)'
;VLISTALIALTGFIAVRLAITLHRVPVPQAILVLGGDVRRMSFAAEFWRSHPNLEIWVSEDRQVMNYLKIFFQRAGIPERQIHYDICATDTVTNFTCTVQDFAEREISHLYLITSDYHIARALAIATIVLGSRGIAVTPLSVPSEGQPPDSLLRIVRDCIRSALWIVTGRTGASFNPRLNSGNLYNLN
;
A
#
# COMPACT_ATOMS: atom_id res chain seq x y z
N VAL A 1 4.57 13.62 -28.34
CA VAL A 1 5.49 12.52 -28.71
C VAL A 1 6.40 12.17 -27.54
N LEU A 2 7.23 13.06 -26.98
CA LEU A 2 8.19 12.77 -25.91
C LEU A 2 7.55 12.19 -24.64
N ILE A 3 6.42 12.76 -24.18
CA ILE A 3 5.71 12.27 -22.97
C ILE A 3 5.17 10.85 -23.19
N SER A 4 4.58 10.60 -24.35
CA SER A 4 4.06 9.26 -24.69
C SER A 4 5.17 8.21 -24.75
N THR A 5 6.32 8.56 -25.33
CA THR A 5 7.48 7.66 -25.39
C THR A 5 8.03 7.36 -23.99
N ALA A 6 8.14 8.37 -23.12
CA ALA A 6 8.58 8.19 -21.74
C ALA A 6 7.63 7.30 -20.93
N LEU A 7 6.31 7.46 -21.11
CA LEU A 7 5.31 6.64 -20.44
C LEU A 7 5.38 5.17 -20.90
N ILE A 8 5.53 4.93 -22.20
CA ILE A 8 5.69 3.57 -22.75
C ILE A 8 6.98 2.93 -22.19
N ALA A 9 8.08 3.67 -22.19
CA ALA A 9 9.35 3.18 -21.65
C ALA A 9 9.25 2.82 -20.16
N LEU A 10 8.62 3.68 -19.35
CA LEU A 10 8.40 3.42 -17.92
C LEU A 10 7.52 2.19 -17.70
N THR A 11 6.43 2.07 -18.45
CA THR A 11 5.52 0.91 -18.34
C THR A 11 6.23 -0.37 -18.73
N GLY A 12 6.98 -0.39 -19.83
CA GLY A 12 7.76 -1.52 -20.26
C GLY A 12 8.85 -1.91 -19.25
N PHE A 13 9.55 -0.92 -18.70
CA PHE A 13 10.56 -1.15 -17.64
C PHE A 13 9.94 -1.80 -16.40
N ILE A 14 8.81 -1.29 -15.90
CA ILE A 14 8.12 -1.86 -14.75
C ILE A 14 7.65 -3.29 -15.06
N ALA A 15 7.04 -3.51 -16.22
CA ALA A 15 6.54 -4.84 -16.60
C ALA A 15 7.67 -5.90 -16.65
N VAL A 16 8.81 -5.57 -17.22
CA VAL A 16 9.97 -6.46 -17.27
C VAL A 16 10.50 -6.75 -15.86
N ARG A 17 10.64 -5.72 -15.02
CA ARG A 17 11.09 -5.91 -13.62
C ARG A 17 10.16 -6.83 -12.84
N LEU A 18 8.86 -6.60 -12.93
CA LEU A 18 7.87 -7.43 -12.24
C LEU A 18 7.86 -8.87 -12.74
N ALA A 19 7.99 -9.08 -14.05
CA ALA A 19 8.10 -10.44 -14.62
C ALA A 19 9.33 -11.19 -14.08
N ILE A 20 10.48 -10.50 -14.00
CA ILE A 20 11.70 -11.08 -13.42
C ILE A 20 11.49 -11.40 -11.94
N THR A 21 10.89 -10.49 -11.18
CA THR A 21 10.63 -10.69 -9.76
C THR A 21 9.71 -11.89 -9.52
N LEU A 22 8.58 -11.97 -10.22
CA LEU A 22 7.62 -13.08 -10.07
C LEU A 22 8.23 -14.42 -10.46
N HIS A 23 9.16 -14.43 -11.42
CA HIS A 23 9.90 -15.64 -11.77
C HIS A 23 10.89 -16.07 -10.67
N ARG A 24 11.59 -15.11 -10.04
CA ARG A 24 12.60 -15.38 -9.01
C ARG A 24 12.00 -15.63 -7.64
N VAL A 25 10.93 -14.92 -7.30
CA VAL A 25 10.24 -14.94 -5.99
C VAL A 25 8.74 -15.17 -6.23
N PRO A 26 8.34 -16.39 -6.61
CA PRO A 26 6.94 -16.69 -6.92
C PRO A 26 6.01 -16.65 -5.71
N VAL A 27 6.55 -16.79 -4.50
CA VAL A 27 5.79 -16.78 -3.24
C VAL A 27 6.02 -15.46 -2.51
N PRO A 28 4.96 -14.74 -2.12
CA PRO A 28 5.10 -13.50 -1.35
C PRO A 28 5.79 -13.71 0.00
N GLN A 29 6.61 -12.73 0.38
CA GLN A 29 7.49 -12.74 1.56
C GLN A 29 6.89 -11.96 2.74
N ALA A 30 5.88 -11.12 2.50
CA ALA A 30 5.26 -10.25 3.49
C ALA A 30 3.79 -9.95 3.16
N ILE A 31 3.09 -9.34 4.10
CA ILE A 31 1.71 -8.87 3.97
C ILE A 31 1.70 -7.36 4.15
N LEU A 32 1.14 -6.61 3.20
CA LEU A 32 0.81 -5.19 3.36
C LEU A 32 -0.70 -5.03 3.47
N VAL A 33 -1.16 -4.47 4.59
CA VAL A 33 -2.57 -4.18 4.85
C VAL A 33 -2.80 -2.67 4.75
N LEU A 34 -3.69 -2.26 3.86
CA LEU A 34 -4.10 -0.86 3.78
C LEU A 34 -5.17 -0.57 4.82
N GLY A 35 -5.00 0.51 5.55
CA GLY A 35 -5.89 0.97 6.59
C GLY A 35 -7.29 1.43 6.14
N GLY A 36 -8.07 1.93 7.10
CA GLY A 36 -9.39 2.49 6.87
C GLY A 36 -10.57 1.51 6.97
N ASP A 37 -10.34 0.20 7.22
CA ASP A 37 -11.40 -0.78 7.46
C ASP A 37 -10.92 -1.92 8.35
N VAL A 38 -11.58 -2.09 9.51
CA VAL A 38 -11.24 -3.15 10.49
C VAL A 38 -11.37 -4.56 9.92
N ARG A 39 -12.22 -4.78 8.92
CA ARG A 39 -12.38 -6.08 8.26
C ARG A 39 -11.09 -6.53 7.57
N ARG A 40 -10.30 -5.59 7.03
CA ARG A 40 -8.98 -5.89 6.45
C ARG A 40 -8.02 -6.41 7.50
N MET A 41 -8.05 -5.83 8.70
CA MET A 41 -7.21 -6.26 9.82
C MET A 41 -7.61 -7.65 10.31
N SER A 42 -8.94 -7.92 10.40
CA SER A 42 -9.45 -9.24 10.76
C SER A 42 -9.06 -10.30 9.72
N PHE A 43 -9.20 -9.98 8.44
CA PHE A 43 -8.78 -10.86 7.36
C PHE A 43 -7.26 -11.12 7.38
N ALA A 44 -6.46 -10.08 7.62
CA ALA A 44 -5.00 -10.21 7.71
C ALA A 44 -4.59 -11.13 8.87
N ALA A 45 -5.25 -11.00 10.02
CA ALA A 45 -4.98 -11.85 11.18
C ALA A 45 -5.37 -13.32 10.93
N GLU A 46 -6.49 -13.56 10.24
CA GLU A 46 -6.91 -14.90 9.85
C GLU A 46 -5.96 -15.51 8.80
N PHE A 47 -5.61 -14.74 7.76
CA PHE A 47 -4.69 -15.16 6.72
C PHE A 47 -3.30 -15.49 7.29
N TRP A 48 -2.82 -14.69 8.25
CA TRP A 48 -1.55 -14.92 8.92
C TRP A 48 -1.50 -16.27 9.66
N ARG A 49 -2.61 -16.76 10.22
CA ARG A 49 -2.64 -18.06 10.92
C ARG A 49 -2.22 -19.23 10.02
N SER A 50 -2.52 -19.15 8.73
CA SER A 50 -2.06 -20.13 7.73
C SER A 50 -0.67 -19.81 7.14
N HIS A 51 -0.13 -18.62 7.46
CA HIS A 51 1.16 -18.13 6.97
C HIS A 51 1.99 -17.49 8.11
N PRO A 52 2.27 -18.20 9.22
CA PRO A 52 2.79 -17.58 10.45
C PRO A 52 4.24 -17.09 10.34
N ASN A 53 4.91 -17.37 9.24
CA ASN A 53 6.27 -16.89 8.97
C ASN A 53 6.30 -15.51 8.27
N LEU A 54 5.14 -15.02 7.81
CA LEU A 54 5.07 -13.72 7.14
C LEU A 54 5.01 -12.59 8.17
N GLU A 55 5.71 -11.51 7.88
CA GLU A 55 5.57 -10.25 8.61
C GLU A 55 4.41 -9.43 8.03
N ILE A 56 3.74 -8.66 8.88
CA ILE A 56 2.59 -7.82 8.50
C ILE A 56 3.01 -6.35 8.59
N TRP A 57 2.85 -5.61 7.49
CA TRP A 57 2.90 -4.15 7.45
C TRP A 57 1.50 -3.59 7.45
N VAL A 58 1.23 -2.69 8.37
CA VAL A 58 -0.06 -2.00 8.49
C VAL A 58 0.16 -0.52 8.23
N SER A 59 -0.36 -0.02 7.11
CA SER A 59 -0.32 1.40 6.78
C SER A 59 -1.66 2.04 7.16
N GLU A 60 -1.67 2.77 8.29
CA GLU A 60 -2.90 3.28 8.93
C GLU A 60 -2.65 4.59 9.67
N ASP A 61 -3.72 5.30 10.02
CA ASP A 61 -3.66 6.52 10.82
C ASP A 61 -3.11 6.25 12.22
N ARG A 62 -2.28 7.18 12.71
CA ARG A 62 -1.69 7.13 14.06
C ARG A 62 -2.73 6.98 15.18
N GLN A 63 -3.92 7.55 15.00
CA GLN A 63 -4.96 7.57 16.05
C GLN A 63 -5.47 6.17 16.41
N VAL A 64 -5.47 5.23 15.46
CA VAL A 64 -5.95 3.87 15.68
C VAL A 64 -4.86 2.87 16.05
N MET A 65 -3.59 3.28 16.09
CA MET A 65 -2.44 2.39 16.30
C MET A 65 -2.51 1.59 17.60
N ASN A 66 -2.90 2.24 18.70
CA ASN A 66 -3.01 1.55 20.00
C ASN A 66 -4.09 0.46 19.96
N TYR A 67 -5.19 0.73 19.28
CA TYR A 67 -6.24 -0.27 19.06
C TYR A 67 -5.73 -1.44 18.23
N LEU A 68 -5.00 -1.18 17.14
CA LEU A 68 -4.46 -2.22 16.26
C LEU A 68 -3.42 -3.08 16.96
N LYS A 69 -2.56 -2.52 17.80
CA LYS A 69 -1.60 -3.28 18.61
C LYS A 69 -2.32 -4.29 19.51
N ILE A 70 -3.33 -3.82 20.26
CA ILE A 70 -4.13 -4.70 21.13
C ILE A 70 -4.89 -5.75 20.29
N PHE A 71 -5.42 -5.37 19.13
CA PHE A 71 -6.12 -6.27 18.24
C PHE A 71 -5.23 -7.43 17.75
N PHE A 72 -4.07 -7.15 17.19
CA PHE A 72 -3.15 -8.18 16.69
C PHE A 72 -2.55 -9.02 17.83
N GLN A 73 -2.26 -8.41 18.97
CA GLN A 73 -1.82 -9.14 20.17
C GLN A 73 -2.87 -10.16 20.61
N ARG A 74 -4.16 -9.79 20.66
CA ARG A 74 -5.27 -10.70 20.97
C ARG A 74 -5.47 -11.78 19.89
N ALA A 75 -5.13 -11.50 18.65
CA ALA A 75 -5.13 -12.47 17.57
C ALA A 75 -3.97 -13.49 17.67
N GLY A 76 -3.03 -13.30 18.63
CA GLY A 76 -1.89 -14.17 18.86
C GLY A 76 -0.70 -13.91 17.95
N ILE A 77 -0.66 -12.76 17.26
CA ILE A 77 0.43 -12.39 16.35
C ILE A 77 1.55 -11.73 17.17
N PRO A 78 2.79 -12.23 17.10
CA PRO A 78 3.91 -11.63 17.81
C PRO A 78 4.18 -10.19 17.36
N GLU A 79 4.39 -9.27 18.30
CA GLU A 79 4.61 -7.85 17.98
C GLU A 79 5.82 -7.64 17.05
N ARG A 80 6.85 -8.46 17.15
CA ARG A 80 8.04 -8.41 16.27
C ARG A 80 7.73 -8.70 14.79
N GLN A 81 6.57 -9.27 14.49
CA GLN A 81 6.13 -9.58 13.12
C GLN A 81 5.17 -8.52 12.56
N ILE A 82 4.93 -7.43 13.30
CA ILE A 82 4.01 -6.39 12.85
C ILE A 82 4.76 -5.06 12.78
N HIS A 83 4.72 -4.45 11.60
CA HIS A 83 5.31 -3.14 11.32
C HIS A 83 4.19 -2.14 11.05
N TYR A 84 4.21 -1.03 11.78
CA TYR A 84 3.19 0.01 11.66
C TYR A 84 3.76 1.21 10.93
N ASP A 85 3.22 1.51 9.76
CA ASP A 85 3.47 2.75 9.03
C ASP A 85 2.41 3.78 9.39
N ILE A 86 2.87 4.91 9.93
CA ILE A 86 2.06 6.06 10.32
C ILE A 86 2.34 7.32 9.48
N CYS A 87 3.15 7.17 8.44
CA CYS A 87 3.52 8.23 7.52
C CYS A 87 2.40 8.51 6.52
N ALA A 88 1.64 7.48 6.19
CA ALA A 88 0.63 7.55 5.15
C ALA A 88 -0.55 8.45 5.52
N THR A 89 -0.98 9.28 4.58
CA THR A 89 -2.12 10.20 4.70
C THR A 89 -3.16 9.97 3.61
N ASP A 90 -2.83 9.17 2.61
CA ASP A 90 -3.71 8.78 1.50
C ASP A 90 -3.19 7.50 0.82
N THR A 91 -3.92 7.00 -0.19
CA THR A 91 -3.57 5.72 -0.83
C THR A 91 -2.23 5.75 -1.55
N VAL A 92 -1.79 6.88 -2.11
CA VAL A 92 -0.46 6.98 -2.74
C VAL A 92 0.63 6.88 -1.67
N THR A 93 0.43 7.55 -0.55
CA THR A 93 1.40 7.56 0.55
C THR A 93 1.48 6.23 1.27
N ASN A 94 0.43 5.41 1.30
CA ASN A 94 0.52 4.03 1.80
C ASN A 94 1.65 3.22 1.13
N PHE A 95 1.89 3.47 -0.15
CA PHE A 95 2.95 2.77 -0.89
C PHE A 95 4.28 3.52 -0.89
N THR A 96 4.25 4.85 -0.99
CA THR A 96 5.50 5.63 -1.04
C THR A 96 6.19 5.72 0.32
N CYS A 97 5.47 5.58 1.43
CA CYS A 97 6.06 5.52 2.76
C CYS A 97 6.69 4.14 3.06
N THR A 98 6.09 3.06 2.57
CA THR A 98 6.53 1.69 2.89
C THR A 98 7.56 1.11 1.91
N VAL A 99 7.67 1.66 0.70
CA VAL A 99 8.52 1.10 -0.36
C VAL A 99 10.00 1.01 0.02
N GLN A 100 10.50 1.98 0.80
CA GLN A 100 11.89 1.99 1.23
C GLN A 100 12.18 0.87 2.22
N ASP A 101 11.28 0.66 3.19
CA ASP A 101 11.41 -0.41 4.18
C ASP A 101 11.42 -1.79 3.50
N PHE A 102 10.57 -2.00 2.48
CA PHE A 102 10.59 -3.24 1.71
C PHE A 102 11.90 -3.43 0.95
N ALA A 103 12.43 -2.37 0.34
CA ALA A 103 13.68 -2.44 -0.39
C ALA A 103 14.87 -2.74 0.55
N GLU A 104 14.94 -2.11 1.72
CA GLU A 104 16.00 -2.33 2.73
C GLU A 104 15.95 -3.74 3.32
N ARG A 105 14.77 -4.35 3.39
CA ARG A 105 14.57 -5.72 3.89
C ARG A 105 14.58 -6.78 2.78
N GLU A 106 14.92 -6.38 1.54
CA GLU A 106 14.96 -7.26 0.37
C GLU A 106 13.62 -7.97 0.08
N ILE A 107 12.50 -7.36 0.53
CA ILE A 107 11.16 -7.85 0.22
C ILE A 107 10.81 -7.42 -1.19
N SER A 108 10.71 -8.39 -2.09
CA SER A 108 10.45 -8.15 -3.51
C SER A 108 9.09 -8.66 -3.99
N HIS A 109 8.37 -9.42 -3.16
CA HIS A 109 7.00 -9.86 -3.45
C HIS A 109 6.18 -9.86 -2.16
N LEU A 110 4.99 -9.27 -2.19
CA LEU A 110 4.12 -9.20 -1.00
C LEU A 110 2.64 -9.44 -1.35
N TYR A 111 1.88 -9.88 -0.35
CA TYR A 111 0.42 -9.86 -0.40
C TYR A 111 -0.07 -8.44 -0.10
N LEU A 112 -1.03 -7.96 -0.89
CA LEU A 112 -1.69 -6.67 -0.67
C LEU A 112 -3.13 -6.91 -0.24
N ILE A 113 -3.45 -6.61 1.02
CA ILE A 113 -4.80 -6.75 1.57
C ILE A 113 -5.50 -5.39 1.56
N THR A 114 -6.62 -5.33 0.86
CA THR A 114 -7.52 -4.18 0.85
C THR A 114 -8.95 -4.61 0.49
N SER A 115 -9.92 -3.69 0.58
CA SER A 115 -11.31 -4.00 0.23
C SER A 115 -11.52 -4.12 -1.29
N ASP A 116 -12.53 -4.88 -1.69
CA ASP A 116 -12.90 -5.12 -3.09
C ASP A 116 -13.19 -3.83 -3.87
N TYR A 117 -13.91 -2.87 -3.27
CA TYR A 117 -14.18 -1.58 -3.90
C TYR A 117 -12.91 -0.75 -4.15
N HIS A 118 -11.82 -1.03 -3.41
CA HIS A 118 -10.58 -0.27 -3.42
C HIS A 118 -9.44 -0.96 -4.19
N ILE A 119 -9.56 -2.26 -4.47
CA ILE A 119 -8.45 -3.08 -4.99
C ILE A 119 -7.88 -2.57 -6.31
N ALA A 120 -8.75 -2.14 -7.25
CA ALA A 120 -8.31 -1.66 -8.55
C ALA A 120 -7.40 -0.42 -8.44
N ARG A 121 -7.78 0.53 -7.56
CA ARG A 121 -6.98 1.74 -7.30
C ARG A 121 -5.68 1.40 -6.59
N ALA A 122 -5.74 0.57 -5.56
CA ALA A 122 -4.56 0.15 -4.81
C ALA A 122 -3.54 -0.57 -5.72
N LEU A 123 -4.00 -1.50 -6.58
CA LEU A 123 -3.13 -2.20 -7.53
C LEU A 123 -2.49 -1.26 -8.55
N ALA A 124 -3.25 -0.32 -9.11
CA ALA A 124 -2.71 0.64 -10.06
C ALA A 124 -1.56 1.46 -9.45
N ILE A 125 -1.74 1.95 -8.22
CA ILE A 125 -0.72 2.70 -7.49
C ILE A 125 0.46 1.79 -7.13
N ALA A 126 0.21 0.61 -6.55
CA ALA A 126 1.24 -0.37 -6.18
C ALA A 126 2.12 -0.75 -7.38
N THR A 127 1.50 -1.01 -8.54
CA THR A 127 2.24 -1.34 -9.77
C THR A 127 3.21 -0.23 -10.17
N ILE A 128 2.83 1.02 -10.02
CA ILE A 128 3.70 2.16 -10.34
C ILE A 128 4.78 2.33 -9.27
N VAL A 129 4.39 2.47 -8.00
CA VAL A 129 5.31 2.79 -6.90
C VAL A 129 6.22 1.61 -6.57
N LEU A 130 5.64 0.47 -6.18
CA LEU A 130 6.38 -0.72 -5.79
C LEU A 130 7.04 -1.37 -7.01
N GLY A 131 6.31 -1.45 -8.13
CA GLY A 131 6.82 -2.04 -9.38
C GLY A 131 8.01 -1.28 -9.94
N SER A 132 8.10 0.05 -9.80
CA SER A 132 9.29 0.82 -10.18
C SER A 132 10.55 0.40 -9.39
N ARG A 133 10.37 -0.18 -8.21
CA ARG A 133 11.45 -0.75 -7.38
C ARG A 133 11.61 -2.26 -7.58
N GLY A 134 10.79 -2.87 -8.46
CA GLY A 134 10.81 -4.30 -8.72
C GLY A 134 10.12 -5.13 -7.65
N ILE A 135 9.23 -4.53 -6.87
CA ILE A 135 8.44 -5.21 -5.84
C ILE A 135 7.09 -5.59 -6.45
N ALA A 136 6.83 -6.88 -6.53
CA ALA A 136 5.57 -7.44 -7.01
C ALA A 136 4.52 -7.51 -5.90
N VAL A 137 3.24 -7.49 -6.28
CA VAL A 137 2.13 -7.64 -5.34
C VAL A 137 1.15 -8.71 -5.82
N THR A 138 0.71 -9.57 -4.89
CA THR A 138 -0.40 -10.48 -5.05
C THR A 138 -1.60 -9.93 -4.28
N PRO A 139 -2.69 -9.53 -4.95
CA PRO A 139 -3.83 -8.93 -4.28
C PRO A 139 -4.66 -9.94 -3.51
N LEU A 140 -5.10 -9.56 -2.31
CA LEU A 140 -6.10 -10.25 -1.51
C LEU A 140 -7.23 -9.28 -1.22
N SER A 141 -8.38 -9.52 -1.84
CA SER A 141 -9.54 -8.65 -1.77
C SER A 141 -10.46 -9.05 -0.62
N VAL A 142 -10.78 -8.11 0.26
CA VAL A 142 -11.72 -8.30 1.36
C VAL A 142 -13.11 -7.80 0.92
N PRO A 143 -14.14 -8.65 0.94
CA PRO A 143 -15.49 -8.22 0.59
C PRO A 143 -15.99 -7.08 1.47
N SER A 144 -16.64 -6.10 0.85
CA SER A 144 -17.24 -4.96 1.54
C SER A 144 -18.62 -4.66 0.95
N GLU A 145 -19.65 -4.87 1.76
CA GLU A 145 -21.02 -4.68 1.33
C GLU A 145 -21.35 -3.20 1.07
N GLY A 146 -22.02 -2.92 -0.04
CA GLY A 146 -22.63 -1.64 -0.34
C GLY A 146 -21.69 -0.49 -0.71
N GLN A 147 -20.39 -0.74 -0.84
CA GLN A 147 -19.43 0.28 -1.26
C GLN A 147 -19.21 0.24 -2.78
N PRO A 148 -19.47 1.35 -3.50
CA PRO A 148 -19.19 1.41 -4.92
C PRO A 148 -17.68 1.40 -5.17
N PRO A 149 -17.21 0.81 -6.29
CA PRO A 149 -15.81 0.85 -6.66
C PRO A 149 -15.26 2.28 -6.74
N ASP A 150 -13.97 2.45 -6.44
CA ASP A 150 -13.29 3.73 -6.63
C ASP A 150 -13.46 4.23 -8.08
N SER A 151 -13.76 5.52 -8.23
CA SER A 151 -13.98 6.10 -9.56
C SER A 151 -12.69 6.11 -10.38
N LEU A 152 -12.84 5.91 -11.70
CA LEU A 152 -11.71 5.94 -12.64
C LEU A 152 -10.91 7.26 -12.55
N LEU A 153 -11.59 8.38 -12.30
CA LEU A 153 -10.93 9.68 -12.15
C LEU A 153 -9.96 9.70 -10.95
N ARG A 154 -10.35 9.06 -9.82
CA ARG A 154 -9.45 8.91 -8.65
C ARG A 154 -8.25 8.04 -8.98
N ILE A 155 -8.47 6.95 -9.70
CA ILE A 155 -7.39 6.03 -10.10
C ILE A 155 -6.40 6.78 -11.01
N VAL A 156 -6.86 7.47 -12.05
CA VAL A 156 -6.00 8.22 -12.98
C VAL A 156 -5.21 9.31 -12.26
N ARG A 157 -5.88 10.11 -11.41
CA ARG A 157 -5.21 11.14 -10.60
C ARG A 157 -4.06 10.55 -9.77
N ASP A 158 -4.32 9.43 -9.11
CA ASP A 158 -3.34 8.84 -8.21
C ASP A 158 -2.22 8.10 -8.96
N CYS A 159 -2.48 7.56 -10.14
CA CYS A 159 -1.45 7.08 -11.06
C CYS A 159 -0.51 8.21 -11.51
N ILE A 160 -1.06 9.39 -11.85
CA ILE A 160 -0.25 10.57 -12.20
C ILE A 160 0.62 11.00 -11.01
N ARG A 161 0.06 11.06 -9.80
CA ARG A 161 0.81 11.38 -8.58
C ARG A 161 1.92 10.37 -8.30
N SER A 162 1.64 9.08 -8.51
CA SER A 162 2.62 7.99 -8.34
C SER A 162 3.76 8.11 -9.37
N ALA A 163 3.46 8.43 -10.63
CA ALA A 163 4.47 8.65 -11.66
C ALA A 163 5.32 9.90 -11.36
N LEU A 164 4.71 10.99 -10.90
CA LEU A 164 5.44 12.18 -10.46
C LEU A 164 6.37 11.89 -9.29
N TRP A 165 5.93 11.05 -8.34
CA TRP A 165 6.78 10.65 -7.22
C TRP A 165 8.04 9.91 -7.66
N ILE A 166 7.97 9.06 -8.67
CA ILE A 166 9.16 8.35 -9.20
C ILE A 166 10.23 9.34 -9.65
N VAL A 167 9.82 10.46 -10.27
CA VAL A 167 10.74 11.45 -10.85
C VAL A 167 11.19 12.49 -9.83
N THR A 168 10.29 12.90 -8.93
CA THR A 168 10.50 14.07 -8.05
C THR A 168 10.70 13.73 -6.59
N GLY A 169 10.37 12.51 -6.16
CA GLY A 169 10.29 12.11 -4.75
C GLY A 169 9.10 12.73 -3.99
N ARG A 170 8.21 13.48 -4.69
CA ARG A 170 7.10 14.22 -4.06
C ARG A 170 5.75 13.67 -4.52
N THR A 171 4.88 13.33 -3.56
CA THR A 171 3.54 12.80 -3.83
C THR A 171 2.47 13.87 -4.05
N GLY A 172 2.78 15.13 -3.74
CA GLY A 172 1.79 16.21 -3.69
C GLY A 172 0.75 16.06 -2.55
N ALA A 173 0.99 15.18 -1.58
CA ALA A 173 0.10 14.99 -0.44
C ALA A 173 -0.10 16.27 0.39
N SER A 174 0.92 17.12 0.47
CA SER A 174 0.86 18.44 1.14
C SER A 174 -0.17 19.41 0.56
N PHE A 175 -0.65 19.18 -0.67
CA PHE A 175 -1.73 19.97 -1.27
C PHE A 175 -3.13 19.45 -0.93
N ASN A 176 -3.25 18.41 -0.09
CA ASN A 176 -4.54 17.89 0.31
C ASN A 176 -5.17 18.80 1.39
N PRO A 177 -6.32 19.47 1.12
CA PRO A 177 -6.94 20.40 2.08
C PRO A 177 -7.34 19.75 3.40
N ARG A 178 -7.56 18.41 3.39
CA ARG A 178 -7.95 17.66 4.58
C ARG A 178 -6.82 17.54 5.62
N LEU A 179 -5.56 17.66 5.21
CA LEU A 179 -4.41 17.65 6.11
C LEU A 179 -4.19 18.99 6.81
N ASN A 180 -4.63 20.10 6.18
CA ASN A 180 -4.50 21.44 6.74
C ASN A 180 -5.61 21.77 7.79
N SER A 181 -6.73 21.06 7.77
CA SER A 181 -7.82 21.29 8.74
C SER A 181 -7.58 20.66 10.12
N GLY A 182 -6.68 19.68 10.24
CA GLY A 182 -6.32 19.06 11.53
C GLY A 182 -5.47 19.93 12.44
N ASN A 183 -4.79 20.95 11.92
CA ASN A 183 -3.93 21.84 12.71
C ASN A 183 -4.67 23.03 13.37
N LEU A 184 -5.95 23.21 13.10
CA LEU A 184 -6.74 24.31 13.68
C LEU A 184 -7.40 23.97 15.03
N TYR A 185 -7.39 22.71 15.44
CA TYR A 185 -8.01 22.28 16.71
C TYR A 185 -7.02 22.15 17.88
N ASN A 186 -5.73 22.41 17.67
CA ASN A 186 -4.70 22.32 18.72
C ASN A 186 -4.20 23.67 19.24
N LEU A 187 -4.96 24.76 19.05
CA LEU A 187 -4.64 26.11 19.57
C LEU A 187 -5.79 26.69 20.42
N ASN A 188 -6.36 25.90 21.31
CA ASN A 188 -7.15 26.43 22.43
C ASN A 188 -6.93 25.58 23.68
#